data_e0087b9f9b1a68e787ec2da8fae7721f
#
_entry.id   e0087b9f9b1a68e787ec2da8fae7721f
#
_cell.length_a   1.000
_cell.length_b   1.000
_cell.length_c   1.000
_cell.angle_alpha   90.00
_cell.angle_beta   90.00
_cell.angle_gamma   90.00
#
_symmetry.space_group_name_H-M   'P 1'
#
loop_
_entity.id
_entity.type
_entity.pdbx_description
1 polymer ?
#
loop_
_entity_poly.entity_id
_entity_poly.type
_entity_poly.pdbx_seq_one_letter_code
_entity_poly.pdbx_strand_id
1 'polypeptide(L)'
;MFNRIAAYFSSPFTSLIFIGMMFLLPLTLPIHGLPLPDFYSEWIAAVMGLMSFLVFLSLYYWQHIRVSRFSLIYIGLAIIIVAQWLAGMLYSMQMSLLILSYLLFAFMLCNLAVYLKQNLGLERMALFLAKFLVIGGFANAIFVVTQLAFNAGITIPYMTKWPTYGIIAQNNHFANYMAMATASLIYLYAKNQFSNHKFWLGLLAFLTTIAFSGSRSTWLYLISFACIAFIFTQNAKKNHTDENQWQQILKISLVAIPLFALIQAALFYSIPDLIKLPTERLLSNSGNQSNSIRWAIWQQSWQLFLQHPWLGVGAGNIRWQSFLALNSPTLSSTGLVFEHAHNLFIQQMAELGIIAPILTAIALWKWIRNWWAKLNFNLESGWLISLLAIIGIHSLLEYPLWYAYFLGITAFLFGLGEQNYTQFKIGARPSLLRPLVLILLLAGCINLTSMLVANIKIERWMFPSINNSLTREQQTQFTSDYYWVKNFSLMQPYAEFIFANAIEPSKDNIDKKLTIIESSLHNTTSFALVEKYAALLAAKGDYRQSAKIMKLAILMEPTLKEEILVIVPTYADEGHRQELLNLISAELNDDKLNYHKN
;
A
#
# COMPACT_ATOMS: atom_id res chain seq x y z
N MET A 1 25.34 -15.91 30.60
CA MET A 1 24.55 -14.73 30.30
C MET A 1 24.12 -14.72 28.83
N PHE A 2 25.00 -14.81 27.86
CA PHE A 2 24.72 -14.78 26.41
C PHE A 2 23.66 -15.81 25.96
N ASN A 3 23.78 -17.09 26.39
CA ASN A 3 22.79 -18.13 26.01
C ASN A 3 21.38 -17.89 26.57
N ARG A 4 21.23 -17.23 27.72
CA ARG A 4 19.92 -16.88 28.28
C ARG A 4 19.29 -15.71 27.51
N ILE A 5 20.08 -14.72 27.11
CA ILE A 5 19.65 -13.58 26.31
C ILE A 5 19.22 -14.07 24.92
N ALA A 6 20.03 -14.89 24.25
CA ALA A 6 19.69 -15.48 22.96
C ALA A 6 18.41 -16.32 23.02
N ALA A 7 18.22 -17.13 24.07
CA ALA A 7 17.01 -17.92 24.27
C ALA A 7 15.76 -17.05 24.49
N TYR A 8 15.89 -15.91 25.18
CA TYR A 8 14.78 -14.98 25.37
C TYR A 8 14.35 -14.35 24.04
N PHE A 9 15.30 -13.81 23.26
CA PHE A 9 15.00 -13.18 21.96
C PHE A 9 14.47 -14.16 20.90
N SER A 10 14.83 -15.44 20.98
CA SER A 10 14.31 -16.49 20.09
C SER A 10 13.05 -17.19 20.64
N SER A 11 12.38 -16.62 21.64
CA SER A 11 11.16 -17.20 22.18
C SER A 11 9.93 -16.87 21.32
N PRO A 12 8.92 -17.78 21.24
CA PRO A 12 7.66 -17.48 20.54
C PRO A 12 6.94 -16.24 21.10
N PHE A 13 7.01 -16.00 22.40
CA PHE A 13 6.36 -14.85 23.02
C PHE A 13 7.03 -13.53 22.65
N THR A 14 8.35 -13.48 22.60
CA THR A 14 9.10 -12.29 22.13
C THR A 14 8.76 -11.96 20.67
N SER A 15 8.68 -12.98 19.80
CA SER A 15 8.20 -12.78 18.43
C SER A 15 6.79 -12.20 18.38
N LEU A 16 5.87 -12.69 19.24
CA LEU A 16 4.51 -12.14 19.31
C LEU A 16 4.50 -10.67 19.77
N ILE A 17 5.42 -10.25 20.65
CA ILE A 17 5.56 -8.85 21.04
C ILE A 17 5.92 -8.00 19.80
N PHE A 18 6.92 -8.40 19.01
CA PHE A 18 7.28 -7.67 17.80
C PHE A 18 6.14 -7.64 16.76
N ILE A 19 5.38 -8.72 16.63
CA ILE A 19 4.16 -8.71 15.80
C ILE A 19 3.13 -7.73 16.36
N GLY A 20 2.88 -7.71 17.67
CA GLY A 20 2.00 -6.70 18.29
C GLY A 20 2.44 -5.27 18.00
N MET A 21 3.77 -5.00 18.11
CA MET A 21 4.34 -3.71 17.74
C MET A 21 4.16 -3.40 16.23
N MET A 22 4.25 -4.38 15.34
CA MET A 22 3.96 -4.22 13.91
C MET A 22 2.47 -3.86 13.65
N PHE A 23 1.54 -4.34 14.48
CA PHE A 23 0.12 -3.97 14.41
C PHE A 23 -0.18 -2.58 14.98
N LEU A 24 0.75 -1.98 15.72
CA LEU A 24 0.56 -0.72 16.43
C LEU A 24 1.40 0.42 15.83
N LEU A 25 2.73 0.29 15.88
CA LEU A 25 3.66 1.41 15.65
C LEU A 25 3.54 2.04 14.27
N PRO A 26 3.46 1.26 13.16
CA PRO A 26 3.37 1.83 11.81
C PRO A 26 2.17 2.75 11.62
N LEU A 27 1.08 2.45 12.34
CA LEU A 27 -0.22 3.08 12.19
C LEU A 27 -0.52 4.11 13.31
N THR A 28 0.50 4.41 14.14
CA THR A 28 0.48 5.43 15.18
C THR A 28 1.68 6.39 15.10
N LEU A 29 2.43 6.37 14.00
CA LEU A 29 3.60 7.22 13.78
C LEU A 29 3.21 8.46 12.96
N PRO A 30 3.26 9.69 13.53
CA PRO A 30 2.84 10.90 12.84
C PRO A 30 3.99 11.53 12.01
N ILE A 31 4.79 10.72 11.34
CA ILE A 31 5.93 11.21 10.53
C ILE A 31 5.66 10.87 9.07
N HIS A 32 5.48 11.91 8.26
CA HIS A 32 5.17 11.80 6.83
C HIS A 32 6.08 12.74 6.04
N GLY A 33 7.26 12.22 5.63
CA GLY A 33 8.24 12.95 4.81
C GLY A 33 7.92 12.84 3.32
N LEU A 34 8.17 13.89 2.55
CA LEU A 34 8.10 13.83 1.09
C LEU A 34 9.46 13.41 0.52
N PRO A 35 9.50 12.63 -0.56
CA PRO A 35 8.41 12.26 -1.47
C PRO A 35 7.59 11.02 -1.06
N LEU A 36 7.97 10.31 -0.02
CA LEU A 36 7.37 9.04 0.40
C LEU A 36 6.73 9.16 1.79
N PRO A 37 5.48 9.67 1.88
CA PRO A 37 4.86 9.96 3.18
C PRO A 37 4.69 8.73 4.08
N ASP A 38 4.55 7.53 3.50
CA ASP A 38 4.36 6.29 4.25
C ASP A 38 5.67 5.55 4.56
N PHE A 39 6.84 6.06 4.13
CA PHE A 39 8.12 5.39 4.26
C PHE A 39 8.42 4.93 5.70
N TYR A 40 8.29 5.82 6.68
CA TYR A 40 8.63 5.50 8.07
C TYR A 40 7.67 4.45 8.67
N SER A 41 6.40 4.49 8.29
CA SER A 41 5.41 3.48 8.68
C SER A 41 5.75 2.11 8.09
N GLU A 42 6.11 2.05 6.81
CA GLU A 42 6.52 0.82 6.13
C GLU A 42 7.84 0.28 6.70
N TRP A 43 8.80 1.17 6.90
CA TRP A 43 10.12 0.82 7.45
C TRP A 43 9.99 0.21 8.85
N ILE A 44 9.19 0.83 9.74
CA ILE A 44 8.97 0.30 11.09
C ILE A 44 8.25 -1.04 11.07
N ALA A 45 7.27 -1.23 10.16
CA ALA A 45 6.62 -2.52 9.97
C ALA A 45 7.61 -3.61 9.57
N ALA A 46 8.49 -3.30 8.61
CA ALA A 46 9.53 -4.22 8.15
C ALA A 46 10.55 -4.54 9.26
N VAL A 47 10.98 -3.55 10.05
CA VAL A 47 11.86 -3.75 11.20
C VAL A 47 11.20 -4.65 12.24
N MET A 48 9.96 -4.38 12.65
CA MET A 48 9.25 -5.19 13.63
C MET A 48 9.04 -6.62 13.13
N GLY A 49 8.69 -6.79 11.85
CA GLY A 49 8.58 -8.10 11.22
C GLY A 49 9.92 -8.84 11.21
N LEU A 50 11.01 -8.16 10.81
CA LEU A 50 12.35 -8.76 10.81
C LEU A 50 12.78 -9.20 12.21
N MET A 51 12.52 -8.37 13.24
CA MET A 51 12.81 -8.72 14.64
C MET A 51 11.98 -9.93 15.11
N SER A 52 10.75 -10.09 14.62
CA SER A 52 9.93 -11.25 14.94
C SER A 52 10.51 -12.57 14.41
N PHE A 53 11.33 -12.52 13.34
CA PHE A 53 11.98 -13.69 12.75
C PHE A 53 13.19 -14.21 13.57
N LEU A 54 13.59 -13.53 14.65
CA LEU A 54 14.64 -14.02 15.55
C LEU A 54 14.31 -15.41 16.13
N VAL A 55 13.03 -15.79 16.22
CA VAL A 55 12.59 -17.11 16.64
C VAL A 55 13.13 -18.23 15.73
N PHE A 56 13.40 -17.93 14.46
CA PHE A 56 13.98 -18.89 13.51
C PHE A 56 15.46 -19.25 13.83
N LEU A 57 16.10 -18.53 14.74
CA LEU A 57 17.38 -18.93 15.29
C LEU A 57 17.26 -20.08 16.31
N SER A 58 16.04 -20.41 16.78
CA SER A 58 15.79 -21.54 17.67
C SER A 58 15.90 -22.87 16.92
N LEU A 59 16.67 -23.83 17.47
CA LEU A 59 16.75 -25.19 16.90
C LEU A 59 15.42 -25.92 16.94
N TYR A 60 14.58 -25.61 17.92
CA TYR A 60 13.25 -26.21 18.06
C TYR A 60 12.35 -25.92 16.87
N TYR A 61 12.45 -24.71 16.27
CA TYR A 61 11.71 -24.37 15.06
C TYR A 61 12.00 -25.34 13.91
N TRP A 62 13.27 -25.69 13.70
CA TRP A 62 13.72 -26.50 12.57
C TRP A 62 13.41 -27.99 12.69
N GLN A 63 13.08 -28.46 13.89
CA GLN A 63 12.68 -29.85 14.09
C GLN A 63 11.29 -30.16 13.52
N HIS A 64 10.41 -29.13 13.45
CA HIS A 64 9.01 -29.30 13.06
C HIS A 64 8.57 -28.14 12.18
N ILE A 65 9.20 -27.99 10.99
CA ILE A 65 8.82 -26.93 10.05
C ILE A 65 7.44 -27.23 9.48
N ARG A 66 6.56 -26.25 9.59
CA ARG A 66 5.21 -26.30 9.02
C ARG A 66 5.03 -25.10 8.12
N VAL A 67 4.84 -25.36 6.82
CA VAL A 67 4.64 -24.33 5.81
C VAL A 67 3.15 -24.22 5.51
N SER A 68 2.60 -23.03 5.67
CA SER A 68 1.25 -22.68 5.27
C SER A 68 1.04 -22.95 3.79
N ARG A 69 -0.02 -23.63 3.41
CA ARG A 69 -0.34 -23.80 1.99
C ARG A 69 -0.77 -22.48 1.34
N PHE A 70 -1.38 -21.59 2.11
CA PHE A 70 -1.70 -20.25 1.61
C PHE A 70 -0.45 -19.45 1.27
N SER A 71 0.64 -19.58 2.04
CA SER A 71 1.86 -18.82 1.79
C SER A 71 2.50 -19.08 0.43
N LEU A 72 2.17 -20.20 -0.23
CA LEU A 72 2.67 -20.54 -1.57
C LEU A 72 2.23 -19.55 -2.65
N ILE A 73 1.17 -18.75 -2.41
CA ILE A 73 0.78 -17.66 -3.32
C ILE A 73 1.90 -16.64 -3.50
N TYR A 74 2.60 -16.29 -2.43
CA TYR A 74 3.70 -15.33 -2.48
C TYR A 74 4.86 -15.85 -3.34
N ILE A 75 5.13 -17.17 -3.30
CA ILE A 75 6.11 -17.81 -4.19
C ILE A 75 5.61 -17.78 -5.64
N GLY A 76 4.33 -18.09 -5.87
CA GLY A 76 3.73 -18.05 -7.22
C GLY A 76 3.82 -16.65 -7.85
N LEU A 77 3.51 -15.61 -7.09
CA LEU A 77 3.65 -14.21 -7.54
C LEU A 77 5.11 -13.85 -7.78
N ALA A 78 6.03 -14.28 -6.91
CA ALA A 78 7.47 -14.04 -7.10
C ALA A 78 8.00 -14.70 -8.38
N ILE A 79 7.53 -15.90 -8.73
CA ILE A 79 7.89 -16.58 -9.99
C ILE A 79 7.43 -15.75 -11.20
N ILE A 80 6.22 -15.17 -11.17
CA ILE A 80 5.73 -14.30 -12.25
C ILE A 80 6.63 -13.08 -12.41
N ILE A 81 7.02 -12.42 -11.31
CA ILE A 81 7.90 -11.24 -11.36
C ILE A 81 9.29 -11.61 -11.90
N VAL A 82 9.84 -12.74 -11.49
CA VAL A 82 11.11 -13.24 -12.05
C VAL A 82 10.98 -13.54 -13.54
N ALA A 83 9.85 -14.12 -13.97
CA ALA A 83 9.58 -14.36 -15.39
C ALA A 83 9.50 -13.05 -16.19
N GLN A 84 8.83 -12.01 -15.67
CA GLN A 84 8.79 -10.68 -16.26
C GLN A 84 10.20 -10.05 -16.35
N TRP A 85 11.01 -10.22 -15.31
CA TRP A 85 12.39 -9.71 -15.30
C TRP A 85 13.24 -10.41 -16.37
N LEU A 86 13.16 -11.73 -16.47
CA LEU A 86 13.86 -12.51 -17.50
C LEU A 86 13.37 -12.17 -18.93
N ALA A 87 12.10 -11.79 -19.07
CA ALA A 87 11.53 -11.33 -20.34
C ALA A 87 11.89 -9.87 -20.69
N GLY A 88 12.67 -9.16 -19.85
CA GLY A 88 13.05 -7.77 -20.09
C GLY A 88 11.91 -6.76 -19.95
N MET A 89 10.83 -7.13 -19.22
CA MET A 89 9.65 -6.27 -19.04
C MET A 89 9.79 -5.29 -17.87
N LEU A 90 10.78 -5.49 -17.00
CA LEU A 90 10.97 -4.68 -15.79
C LEU A 90 12.18 -3.75 -15.98
N TYR A 91 11.95 -2.45 -15.81
CA TYR A 91 12.95 -1.41 -16.08
C TYR A 91 13.93 -1.19 -14.93
N SER A 92 13.54 -1.53 -13.68
CA SER A 92 14.38 -1.36 -12.51
C SER A 92 14.58 -2.68 -11.77
N MET A 93 15.85 -3.12 -11.69
CA MET A 93 16.21 -4.28 -10.88
C MET A 93 15.93 -4.03 -9.40
N GLN A 94 16.17 -2.81 -8.91
CA GLN A 94 15.95 -2.43 -7.52
C GLN A 94 14.46 -2.49 -7.16
N MET A 95 13.58 -1.98 -8.03
CA MET A 95 12.13 -2.10 -7.83
C MET A 95 11.68 -3.56 -7.81
N SER A 96 12.19 -4.38 -8.72
CA SER A 96 11.90 -5.82 -8.76
C SER A 96 12.33 -6.53 -7.47
N LEU A 97 13.54 -6.24 -6.98
CA LEU A 97 14.05 -6.77 -5.71
C LEU A 97 13.24 -6.26 -4.50
N LEU A 98 12.78 -5.02 -4.54
CA LEU A 98 11.91 -4.46 -3.51
C LEU A 98 10.58 -5.24 -3.44
N ILE A 99 9.90 -5.44 -4.58
CA ILE A 99 8.65 -6.21 -4.65
C ILE A 99 8.88 -7.66 -4.19
N LEU A 100 9.96 -8.31 -4.63
CA LEU A 100 10.31 -9.66 -4.17
C LEU A 100 10.58 -9.69 -2.65
N SER A 101 11.17 -8.64 -2.07
CA SER A 101 11.36 -8.51 -0.62
C SER A 101 10.04 -8.42 0.13
N TYR A 102 9.03 -7.71 -0.39
CA TYR A 102 7.68 -7.66 0.17
C TYR A 102 7.00 -9.03 0.13
N LEU A 103 7.12 -9.76 -0.98
CA LEU A 103 6.57 -11.12 -1.09
C LEU A 103 7.26 -12.10 -0.13
N LEU A 104 8.59 -12.02 0.01
CA LEU A 104 9.35 -12.82 0.97
C LEU A 104 8.94 -12.49 2.41
N PHE A 105 8.79 -11.21 2.74
CA PHE A 105 8.31 -10.74 4.03
C PHE A 105 6.93 -11.32 4.37
N ALA A 106 5.98 -11.24 3.44
CA ALA A 106 4.65 -11.81 3.59
C ALA A 106 4.69 -13.34 3.74
N PHE A 107 5.50 -14.04 2.94
CA PHE A 107 5.71 -15.48 3.07
C PHE A 107 6.22 -15.86 4.45
N MET A 108 7.23 -15.16 4.95
CA MET A 108 7.83 -15.42 6.26
C MET A 108 6.84 -15.16 7.40
N LEU A 109 6.10 -14.06 7.37
CA LEU A 109 5.09 -13.73 8.38
C LEU A 109 3.93 -14.72 8.42
N CYS A 110 3.45 -15.17 7.26
CA CYS A 110 2.41 -16.19 7.19
C CYS A 110 2.86 -17.51 7.86
N ASN A 111 4.10 -17.94 7.61
CA ASN A 111 4.64 -19.15 8.22
C ASN A 111 4.99 -18.97 9.70
N LEU A 112 5.45 -17.80 10.11
CA LEU A 112 5.63 -17.44 11.51
C LEU A 112 4.32 -17.55 12.29
N ALA A 113 3.21 -17.06 11.75
CA ALA A 113 1.90 -17.11 12.38
C ALA A 113 1.45 -18.57 12.66
N VAL A 114 1.67 -19.48 11.70
CA VAL A 114 1.40 -20.93 11.90
C VAL A 114 2.22 -21.47 13.06
N TYR A 115 3.50 -21.15 13.11
CA TYR A 115 4.39 -21.60 14.19
C TYR A 115 3.97 -21.02 15.56
N LEU A 116 3.71 -19.73 15.64
CA LEU A 116 3.30 -19.08 16.88
C LEU A 116 1.95 -19.61 17.38
N LYS A 117 0.98 -19.83 16.48
CA LYS A 117 -0.33 -20.40 16.85
C LYS A 117 -0.19 -21.76 17.54
N GLN A 118 0.73 -22.61 17.08
CA GLN A 118 0.93 -23.93 17.65
C GLN A 118 1.58 -23.90 19.04
N ASN A 119 2.43 -22.90 19.29
CA ASN A 119 3.15 -22.79 20.56
C ASN A 119 2.37 -21.97 21.61
N LEU A 120 1.58 -21.00 21.19
CA LEU A 120 0.91 -20.05 22.08
C LEU A 120 -0.60 -20.22 22.13
N GLY A 121 -1.20 -20.87 21.12
CA GLY A 121 -2.65 -20.99 20.95
C GLY A 121 -3.31 -19.75 20.33
N LEU A 122 -4.40 -19.97 19.59
CA LEU A 122 -5.12 -18.90 18.88
C LEU A 122 -5.70 -17.86 19.84
N GLU A 123 -6.30 -18.30 20.95
CA GLU A 123 -6.93 -17.41 21.93
C GLU A 123 -5.94 -16.39 22.51
N ARG A 124 -4.80 -16.85 23.00
CA ARG A 124 -3.76 -15.97 23.56
C ARG A 124 -3.28 -14.96 22.55
N MET A 125 -3.06 -15.40 21.30
CA MET A 125 -2.61 -14.51 20.22
C MET A 125 -3.67 -13.49 19.86
N ALA A 126 -4.93 -13.90 19.70
CA ALA A 126 -6.04 -13.00 19.40
C ALA A 126 -6.24 -11.94 20.49
N LEU A 127 -6.25 -12.35 21.77
CA LEU A 127 -6.33 -11.43 22.90
C LEU A 127 -5.18 -10.43 22.93
N PHE A 128 -3.97 -10.88 22.65
CA PHE A 128 -2.78 -10.03 22.64
C PHE A 128 -2.84 -9.01 21.51
N LEU A 129 -3.06 -9.45 20.26
CA LEU A 129 -3.10 -8.59 19.08
C LEU A 129 -4.29 -7.63 19.10
N ALA A 130 -5.45 -8.08 19.57
CA ALA A 130 -6.63 -7.21 19.73
C ALA A 130 -6.35 -6.04 20.69
N LYS A 131 -5.59 -6.27 21.77
CA LYS A 131 -5.17 -5.18 22.68
C LYS A 131 -4.29 -4.16 21.97
N PHE A 132 -3.34 -4.59 21.13
CA PHE A 132 -2.50 -3.66 20.37
C PHE A 132 -3.33 -2.82 19.38
N LEU A 133 -4.28 -3.45 18.66
CA LEU A 133 -5.19 -2.73 17.76
C LEU A 133 -6.05 -1.71 18.51
N VAL A 134 -6.58 -2.07 19.69
CA VAL A 134 -7.39 -1.15 20.51
C VAL A 134 -6.55 0.00 21.06
N ILE A 135 -5.31 -0.25 21.51
CA ILE A 135 -4.38 0.80 21.94
C ILE A 135 -4.12 1.77 20.79
N GLY A 136 -3.84 1.26 19.59
CA GLY A 136 -3.65 2.10 18.40
C GLY A 136 -4.90 2.87 18.00
N GLY A 137 -6.08 2.25 18.14
CA GLY A 137 -7.37 2.95 17.93
C GLY A 137 -7.54 4.14 18.88
N PHE A 138 -7.23 3.98 20.17
CA PHE A 138 -7.27 5.09 21.13
C PHE A 138 -6.21 6.15 20.83
N ALA A 139 -4.99 5.77 20.45
CA ALA A 139 -3.97 6.72 20.04
C ALA A 139 -4.43 7.59 18.86
N ASN A 140 -5.05 6.98 17.85
CA ASN A 140 -5.62 7.69 16.71
C ASN A 140 -6.82 8.58 17.13
N ALA A 141 -7.69 8.12 18.03
CA ALA A 141 -8.80 8.91 18.53
C ALA A 141 -8.31 10.16 19.31
N ILE A 142 -7.30 10.01 20.16
CA ILE A 142 -6.67 11.14 20.88
C ILE A 142 -6.05 12.11 19.87
N PHE A 143 -5.38 11.62 18.84
CA PHE A 143 -4.76 12.46 17.82
C PHE A 143 -5.80 13.26 17.03
N VAL A 144 -6.96 12.68 16.67
CA VAL A 144 -8.05 13.43 16.04
C VAL A 144 -8.57 14.54 16.95
N VAL A 145 -8.74 14.28 18.24
CA VAL A 145 -9.14 15.32 19.21
C VAL A 145 -8.10 16.45 19.26
N THR A 146 -6.80 16.12 19.25
CA THR A 146 -5.75 17.15 19.22
C THR A 146 -5.75 17.95 17.93
N GLN A 147 -6.02 17.32 16.78
CA GLN A 147 -6.19 18.03 15.50
C GLN A 147 -7.38 18.97 15.50
N LEU A 148 -8.50 18.55 16.07
CA LEU A 148 -9.69 19.40 16.24
C LEU A 148 -9.40 20.60 17.11
N ALA A 149 -8.72 20.41 18.25
CA ALA A 149 -8.30 21.50 19.14
C ALA A 149 -7.35 22.48 18.44
N PHE A 150 -6.39 21.97 17.65
CA PHE A 150 -5.47 22.78 16.85
C PHE A 150 -6.21 23.62 15.80
N ASN A 151 -7.15 23.01 15.07
CA ASN A 151 -7.96 23.72 14.07
C ASN A 151 -8.91 24.75 14.70
N ALA A 152 -9.29 24.57 15.98
CA ALA A 152 -10.03 25.55 16.77
C ALA A 152 -9.16 26.70 17.32
N GLY A 153 -7.87 26.75 16.96
CA GLY A 153 -6.94 27.83 17.35
C GLY A 153 -6.11 27.57 18.62
N ILE A 154 -6.17 26.37 19.19
CA ILE A 154 -5.31 25.99 20.32
C ILE A 154 -3.92 25.64 19.75
N THR A 155 -2.89 26.37 20.17
CA THR A 155 -1.51 26.11 19.73
C THR A 155 -1.01 24.78 20.34
N ILE A 156 -0.69 23.83 19.48
CA ILE A 156 -0.10 22.54 19.87
C ILE A 156 1.30 22.46 19.26
N PRO A 157 2.37 22.32 20.06
CA PRO A 157 3.73 22.22 19.55
C PRO A 157 3.88 21.09 18.52
N TYR A 158 4.64 21.35 17.45
CA TYR A 158 4.95 20.41 16.37
C TYR A 158 3.76 19.93 15.54
N MET A 159 2.54 20.47 15.74
CA MET A 159 1.39 20.17 14.90
C MET A 159 1.32 21.13 13.71
N THR A 160 1.08 20.59 12.53
CA THR A 160 0.84 21.33 11.30
C THR A 160 -0.58 21.06 10.79
N LYS A 161 -1.09 21.92 9.91
CA LYS A 161 -2.39 21.65 9.25
C LYS A 161 -2.24 20.47 8.32
N TRP A 162 -2.97 19.41 8.59
CA TRP A 162 -3.04 18.21 7.75
C TRP A 162 -4.30 18.24 6.91
N PRO A 163 -4.26 17.76 5.65
CA PRO A 163 -5.44 17.72 4.79
C PRO A 163 -6.46 16.66 5.22
N THR A 164 -6.08 15.74 6.11
CA THR A 164 -6.90 14.62 6.57
C THR A 164 -6.84 14.49 8.10
N TYR A 165 -7.85 13.89 8.71
CA TYR A 165 -7.86 13.61 10.14
C TYR A 165 -7.26 12.23 10.43
N GLY A 166 -6.58 12.10 11.59
CA GLY A 166 -5.91 10.89 12.06
C GLY A 166 -4.41 10.91 11.83
N ILE A 167 -3.70 9.99 12.48
CA ILE A 167 -2.24 9.85 12.38
C ILE A 167 -1.85 9.33 10.99
N ILE A 168 -2.69 8.45 10.42
CA ILE A 168 -2.45 7.85 9.10
C ILE A 168 -2.89 8.87 8.04
N ALA A 169 -1.95 9.38 7.25
CA ALA A 169 -2.18 10.49 6.32
C ALA A 169 -3.10 10.15 5.11
N GLN A 170 -3.67 8.94 5.06
CA GLN A 170 -4.58 8.47 4.00
C GLN A 170 -5.93 8.03 4.60
N ASN A 171 -7.02 8.68 4.18
CA ASN A 171 -8.35 8.53 4.73
C ASN A 171 -8.87 7.08 4.77
N ASN A 172 -8.66 6.33 3.70
CA ASN A 172 -9.18 4.96 3.59
C ASN A 172 -8.37 3.98 4.45
N HIS A 173 -7.03 4.17 4.56
CA HIS A 173 -6.16 3.42 5.46
C HIS A 173 -6.53 3.66 6.92
N PHE A 174 -6.79 4.93 7.26
CA PHE A 174 -7.23 5.33 8.59
C PHE A 174 -8.56 4.67 8.96
N ALA A 175 -9.57 4.73 8.06
CA ALA A 175 -10.86 4.06 8.26
C ALA A 175 -10.72 2.54 8.42
N ASN A 176 -9.86 1.91 7.62
CA ASN A 176 -9.58 0.48 7.71
C ASN A 176 -9.00 0.10 9.07
N TYR A 177 -7.96 0.81 9.51
CA TYR A 177 -7.33 0.54 10.80
C TYR A 177 -8.28 0.74 11.98
N MET A 178 -9.04 1.82 11.98
CA MET A 178 -10.05 2.09 13.00
C MET A 178 -11.18 1.07 13.00
N ALA A 179 -11.57 0.55 11.84
CA ALA A 179 -12.54 -0.56 11.74
C ALA A 179 -11.98 -1.84 12.37
N MET A 180 -10.71 -2.18 12.11
CA MET A 180 -10.03 -3.32 12.77
C MET A 180 -9.93 -3.12 14.29
N ALA A 181 -9.64 -1.91 14.75
CA ALA A 181 -9.62 -1.57 16.17
C ALA A 181 -11.02 -1.70 16.81
N THR A 182 -12.08 -1.27 16.09
CA THR A 182 -13.48 -1.40 16.53
C THR A 182 -13.88 -2.88 16.66
N ALA A 183 -13.59 -3.71 15.65
CA ALA A 183 -13.83 -5.15 15.72
C ALA A 183 -13.09 -5.80 16.90
N SER A 184 -11.86 -5.36 17.16
CA SER A 184 -11.04 -5.83 18.28
C SER A 184 -11.58 -5.38 19.64
N LEU A 185 -12.11 -4.16 19.73
CA LEU A 185 -12.77 -3.65 20.96
C LEU A 185 -14.01 -4.51 21.30
N ILE A 186 -14.84 -4.83 20.29
CA ILE A 186 -16.03 -5.67 20.46
C ILE A 186 -15.62 -7.09 20.89
N TYR A 187 -14.59 -7.67 20.27
CA TYR A 187 -14.04 -8.97 20.65
C TYR A 187 -13.55 -8.99 22.11
N LEU A 188 -12.75 -7.99 22.51
CA LEU A 188 -12.25 -7.89 23.88
C LEU A 188 -13.38 -7.69 24.90
N TYR A 189 -14.44 -6.97 24.52
CA TYR A 189 -15.63 -6.84 25.38
C TYR A 189 -16.36 -8.19 25.54
N ALA A 190 -16.56 -8.95 24.45
CA ALA A 190 -17.14 -10.30 24.51
C ALA A 190 -16.30 -11.27 25.35
N LYS A 191 -14.98 -11.05 25.45
CA LYS A 191 -14.05 -11.78 26.34
C LYS A 191 -13.96 -11.17 27.75
N ASN A 192 -14.89 -10.29 28.13
CA ASN A 192 -14.96 -9.65 29.47
C ASN A 192 -13.70 -8.85 29.87
N GLN A 193 -12.96 -8.31 28.90
CA GLN A 193 -11.77 -7.48 29.16
C GLN A 193 -12.13 -6.00 29.44
N PHE A 194 -13.36 -5.59 29.18
CA PHE A 194 -13.87 -4.24 29.42
C PHE A 194 -15.19 -4.28 30.18
N SER A 195 -15.39 -3.32 31.12
CA SER A 195 -16.70 -3.07 31.72
C SER A 195 -17.63 -2.37 30.70
N ASN A 196 -18.95 -2.48 30.90
CA ASN A 196 -19.95 -1.90 30.01
C ASN A 196 -19.67 -0.41 29.71
N HIS A 197 -19.42 0.42 30.74
CA HIS A 197 -19.18 1.84 30.55
C HIS A 197 -17.94 2.12 29.71
N LYS A 198 -16.83 1.45 29.98
CA LYS A 198 -15.58 1.61 29.20
C LYS A 198 -15.75 1.17 27.77
N PHE A 199 -16.50 0.08 27.55
CA PHE A 199 -16.79 -0.43 26.20
C PHE A 199 -17.60 0.59 25.38
N TRP A 200 -18.73 1.06 25.89
CA TRP A 200 -19.60 1.98 25.15
C TRP A 200 -18.93 3.33 24.89
N LEU A 201 -18.15 3.85 25.86
CA LEU A 201 -17.35 5.05 25.66
C LEU A 201 -16.29 4.83 24.56
N GLY A 202 -15.60 3.70 24.58
CA GLY A 202 -14.62 3.34 23.54
C GLY A 202 -15.26 3.17 22.17
N LEU A 203 -16.42 2.51 22.08
CA LEU A 203 -17.15 2.32 20.83
C LEU A 203 -17.61 3.67 20.25
N LEU A 204 -18.17 4.55 21.09
CA LEU A 204 -18.55 5.89 20.69
C LEU A 204 -17.34 6.68 20.18
N ALA A 205 -16.22 6.66 20.92
CA ALA A 205 -14.99 7.32 20.49
C ALA A 205 -14.49 6.78 19.13
N PHE A 206 -14.47 5.46 18.92
CA PHE A 206 -14.01 4.88 17.68
C PHE A 206 -14.93 5.18 16.49
N LEU A 207 -16.26 5.08 16.67
CA LEU A 207 -17.21 5.42 15.61
C LEU A 207 -17.15 6.91 15.26
N THR A 208 -16.99 7.80 16.25
CA THR A 208 -16.78 9.22 15.99
C THR A 208 -15.48 9.47 15.24
N THR A 209 -14.40 8.82 15.65
CA THR A 209 -13.09 8.93 15.00
C THR A 209 -13.14 8.44 13.54
N ILE A 210 -13.82 7.32 13.26
CA ILE A 210 -14.01 6.81 11.89
C ILE A 210 -14.81 7.82 11.04
N ALA A 211 -15.79 8.52 11.61
CA ALA A 211 -16.57 9.50 10.85
C ALA A 211 -15.68 10.62 10.28
N PHE A 212 -14.64 11.02 11.01
CA PHE A 212 -13.65 12.01 10.54
C PHE A 212 -12.78 11.51 9.37
N SER A 213 -12.72 10.21 9.09
CA SER A 213 -12.03 9.72 7.91
C SER A 213 -12.69 10.16 6.60
N GLY A 214 -13.99 10.43 6.60
CA GLY A 214 -14.76 10.67 5.38
C GLY A 214 -14.80 9.48 4.41
N SER A 215 -14.30 8.30 4.80
CA SER A 215 -14.24 7.11 3.93
C SER A 215 -15.59 6.42 3.82
N ARG A 216 -16.11 6.30 2.60
CA ARG A 216 -17.36 5.58 2.29
C ARG A 216 -17.30 4.10 2.62
N SER A 217 -16.10 3.50 2.58
CA SER A 217 -15.87 2.08 2.88
C SER A 217 -16.25 1.69 4.31
N THR A 218 -16.32 2.66 5.24
CA THR A 218 -16.73 2.44 6.62
C THR A 218 -18.09 1.76 6.72
N TRP A 219 -19.05 2.13 5.88
CA TRP A 219 -20.36 1.49 5.84
C TRP A 219 -20.26 0.00 5.50
N LEU A 220 -19.41 -0.35 4.53
CA LEU A 220 -19.20 -1.74 4.15
C LEU A 220 -18.51 -2.54 5.26
N TYR A 221 -17.59 -1.93 6.02
CA TYR A 221 -16.94 -2.57 7.17
C TYR A 221 -17.96 -2.89 8.27
N LEU A 222 -18.82 -1.94 8.64
CA LEU A 222 -19.85 -2.15 9.67
C LEU A 222 -20.87 -3.21 9.25
N ILE A 223 -21.33 -3.17 7.99
CA ILE A 223 -22.25 -4.16 7.43
C ILE A 223 -21.60 -5.55 7.40
N SER A 224 -20.35 -5.66 6.93
CA SER A 224 -19.64 -6.95 6.88
C SER A 224 -19.48 -7.57 8.27
N PHE A 225 -19.18 -6.72 9.27
CA PHE A 225 -19.07 -7.16 10.64
C PHE A 225 -20.42 -7.67 11.19
N ALA A 226 -21.53 -6.98 10.92
CA ALA A 226 -22.87 -7.44 11.28
C ALA A 226 -23.27 -8.75 10.58
N CYS A 227 -22.92 -8.91 9.28
CA CYS A 227 -23.15 -10.16 8.55
C CYS A 227 -22.35 -11.33 9.16
N ILE A 228 -21.08 -11.11 9.49
CA ILE A 228 -20.24 -12.13 10.16
C ILE A 228 -20.84 -12.49 11.51
N ALA A 229 -21.19 -11.51 12.33
CA ALA A 229 -21.83 -11.73 13.63
C ALA A 229 -23.14 -12.53 13.49
N PHE A 230 -23.96 -12.25 12.48
CA PHE A 230 -25.17 -13.00 12.18
C PHE A 230 -24.87 -14.46 11.84
N ILE A 231 -23.94 -14.71 10.91
CA ILE A 231 -23.55 -16.08 10.50
C ILE A 231 -23.04 -16.87 11.71
N PHE A 232 -22.17 -16.27 12.53
CA PHE A 232 -21.63 -16.92 13.72
C PHE A 232 -22.69 -17.17 14.78
N THR A 233 -23.64 -16.24 14.98
CA THR A 233 -24.78 -16.42 15.88
C THR A 233 -25.65 -17.63 15.49
N GLN A 234 -25.97 -17.77 14.18
CA GLN A 234 -26.77 -18.92 13.72
C GLN A 234 -26.04 -20.26 13.93
N ASN A 235 -24.73 -20.29 13.69
CA ASN A 235 -23.94 -21.50 13.90
C ASN A 235 -23.69 -21.78 15.38
N ALA A 236 -23.51 -20.78 16.22
CA ALA A 236 -23.35 -20.90 17.65
C ALA A 236 -24.63 -21.52 18.31
N LYS A 237 -25.81 -21.07 17.88
CA LYS A 237 -27.09 -21.67 18.29
C LYS A 237 -27.17 -23.14 17.95
N LYS A 238 -26.74 -23.55 16.73
CA LYS A 238 -26.76 -24.92 16.27
C LYS A 238 -25.79 -25.81 17.04
N ASN A 239 -24.64 -25.30 17.45
CA ASN A 239 -23.54 -26.04 18.06
C ASN A 239 -23.45 -25.84 19.59
N HIS A 240 -24.31 -25.00 20.17
CA HIS A 240 -24.33 -24.64 21.60
C HIS A 240 -22.97 -24.09 22.12
N THR A 241 -22.27 -23.34 21.28
CA THR A 241 -20.97 -22.75 21.62
C THR A 241 -21.02 -21.22 21.58
N ASP A 242 -20.61 -20.56 22.66
CA ASP A 242 -20.52 -19.07 22.76
C ASP A 242 -21.80 -18.32 22.31
N GLU A 243 -22.99 -18.96 22.42
CA GLU A 243 -24.26 -18.44 21.89
C GLU A 243 -24.57 -17.05 22.43
N ASN A 244 -24.50 -16.89 23.76
CA ASN A 244 -24.81 -15.61 24.40
C ASN A 244 -23.87 -14.48 23.95
N GLN A 245 -22.57 -14.77 23.80
CA GLN A 245 -21.59 -13.82 23.35
C GLN A 245 -21.84 -13.40 21.90
N TRP A 246 -22.17 -14.36 21.01
CA TRP A 246 -22.48 -14.06 19.63
C TRP A 246 -23.78 -13.29 19.47
N GLN A 247 -24.81 -13.57 20.26
CA GLN A 247 -26.04 -12.76 20.30
C GLN A 247 -25.74 -11.32 20.75
N GLN A 248 -24.87 -11.15 21.74
CA GLN A 248 -24.43 -9.85 22.22
C GLN A 248 -23.64 -9.09 21.12
N ILE A 249 -22.68 -9.74 20.45
CA ILE A 249 -21.91 -9.15 19.35
C ILE A 249 -22.84 -8.73 18.22
N LEU A 250 -23.81 -9.56 17.83
CA LEU A 250 -24.77 -9.22 16.80
C LEU A 250 -25.60 -7.99 17.17
N LYS A 251 -26.12 -7.92 18.41
CA LYS A 251 -26.86 -6.74 18.90
C LYS A 251 -26.01 -5.48 18.83
N ILE A 252 -24.74 -5.56 19.29
CA ILE A 252 -23.81 -4.42 19.22
C ILE A 252 -23.55 -3.99 17.79
N SER A 253 -23.32 -4.95 16.88
CA SER A 253 -23.06 -4.68 15.47
C SER A 253 -24.24 -4.00 14.77
N LEU A 254 -25.48 -4.46 15.08
CA LEU A 254 -26.69 -3.86 14.55
C LEU A 254 -26.96 -2.46 15.14
N VAL A 255 -26.61 -2.22 16.41
CA VAL A 255 -26.71 -0.90 17.04
C VAL A 255 -25.62 0.06 16.53
N ALA A 256 -24.42 -0.45 16.22
CA ALA A 256 -23.33 0.38 15.73
C ALA A 256 -23.65 1.09 14.39
N ILE A 257 -24.46 0.48 13.51
CA ILE A 257 -24.84 1.04 12.22
C ILE A 257 -25.70 2.33 12.38
N PRO A 258 -26.87 2.31 13.05
CA PRO A 258 -27.65 3.52 13.29
C PRO A 258 -26.92 4.52 14.20
N LEU A 259 -26.15 4.06 15.19
CA LEU A 259 -25.33 4.93 16.02
C LEU A 259 -24.31 5.70 15.17
N PHE A 260 -23.65 5.05 14.21
CA PHE A 260 -22.74 5.72 13.28
C PHE A 260 -23.45 6.73 12.39
N ALA A 261 -24.69 6.45 11.94
CA ALA A 261 -25.52 7.42 11.23
C ALA A 261 -25.85 8.64 12.09
N LEU A 262 -26.25 8.42 13.35
CA LEU A 262 -26.57 9.49 14.30
C LEU A 262 -25.36 10.37 14.63
N ILE A 263 -24.17 9.74 14.82
CA ILE A 263 -22.92 10.49 15.01
C ILE A 263 -22.64 11.39 13.81
N GLN A 264 -22.76 10.88 12.58
CA GLN A 264 -22.56 11.69 11.39
C GLN A 264 -23.56 12.83 11.27
N ALA A 265 -24.83 12.58 11.58
CA ALA A 265 -25.85 13.63 11.61
C ALA A 265 -25.49 14.70 12.66
N ALA A 266 -25.10 14.30 13.87
CA ALA A 266 -24.69 15.24 14.90
C ALA A 266 -23.47 16.08 14.46
N LEU A 267 -22.45 15.45 13.87
CA LEU A 267 -21.27 16.16 13.36
C LEU A 267 -21.62 17.11 12.20
N PHE A 268 -22.50 16.71 11.29
CA PHE A 268 -22.95 17.54 10.18
C PHE A 268 -23.60 18.84 10.64
N TYR A 269 -24.46 18.78 11.67
CA TYR A 269 -25.10 19.97 12.21
C TYR A 269 -24.21 20.80 13.14
N SER A 270 -23.24 20.17 13.82
CA SER A 270 -22.37 20.87 14.78
C SER A 270 -21.16 21.53 14.13
N ILE A 271 -20.57 20.93 13.08
CA ILE A 271 -19.33 21.36 12.44
C ILE A 271 -19.35 21.12 10.91
N PRO A 272 -20.30 21.74 10.19
CA PRO A 272 -20.61 21.38 8.78
C PRO A 272 -19.44 21.56 7.82
N ASP A 273 -18.54 22.52 8.06
CA ASP A 273 -17.47 22.89 7.14
C ASP A 273 -16.13 22.20 7.43
N LEU A 274 -16.08 21.36 8.47
CA LEU A 274 -14.79 20.82 8.93
C LEU A 274 -14.27 19.69 8.05
N ILE A 275 -15.14 18.76 7.65
CA ILE A 275 -14.82 17.63 6.76
C ILE A 275 -16.08 17.06 6.11
N LYS A 276 -15.94 16.58 4.86
CA LYS A 276 -17.01 15.83 4.19
C LYS A 276 -17.15 14.43 4.81
N LEU A 277 -18.28 14.20 5.45
CA LEU A 277 -18.58 12.94 6.14
C LEU A 277 -18.81 11.77 5.14
N PRO A 278 -18.65 10.50 5.57
CA PRO A 278 -18.87 9.31 4.74
C PRO A 278 -20.21 9.30 4.01
N THR A 279 -21.31 9.61 4.70
CA THR A 279 -22.67 9.66 4.11
C THR A 279 -22.82 10.83 3.13
N GLU A 280 -22.29 11.99 3.46
CA GLU A 280 -22.29 13.15 2.59
C GLU A 280 -21.57 12.86 1.27
N ARG A 281 -20.40 12.20 1.35
CA ARG A 281 -19.66 11.75 0.15
C ARG A 281 -20.40 10.68 -0.66
N LEU A 282 -21.26 9.87 -0.05
CA LEU A 282 -22.11 8.92 -0.78
C LEU A 282 -23.20 9.61 -1.57
N LEU A 283 -23.81 10.67 -1.00
CA LEU A 283 -24.96 11.36 -1.57
C LEU A 283 -24.58 12.54 -2.49
N SER A 284 -23.34 13.03 -2.42
CA SER A 284 -22.88 14.19 -3.19
C SER A 284 -22.43 13.82 -4.61
N ASN A 285 -22.46 14.81 -5.52
CA ASN A 285 -21.90 14.68 -6.86
C ASN A 285 -20.40 14.35 -6.88
N SER A 286 -19.66 14.73 -5.85
CA SER A 286 -18.26 14.32 -5.70
C SER A 286 -18.09 12.81 -5.54
N GLY A 287 -19.08 12.12 -4.97
CA GLY A 287 -19.13 10.65 -4.94
C GLY A 287 -19.27 10.04 -6.33
N ASN A 288 -20.13 10.61 -7.15
CA ASN A 288 -20.36 10.17 -8.53
C ASN A 288 -19.11 10.40 -9.40
N GLN A 289 -18.45 11.54 -9.26
CA GLN A 289 -17.20 11.85 -9.96
C GLN A 289 -16.08 10.88 -9.59
N SER A 290 -15.90 10.58 -8.30
CA SER A 290 -14.92 9.58 -7.84
C SER A 290 -15.21 8.17 -8.37
N ASN A 291 -16.50 7.80 -8.52
CA ASN A 291 -16.88 6.50 -9.08
C ASN A 291 -16.64 6.47 -10.60
N SER A 292 -16.90 7.57 -11.33
CA SER A 292 -16.63 7.66 -12.76
C SER A 292 -15.12 7.56 -13.06
N ILE A 293 -14.27 8.18 -12.23
CA ILE A 293 -12.81 8.06 -12.34
C ILE A 293 -12.36 6.61 -12.13
N ARG A 294 -12.86 5.91 -11.09
CA ARG A 294 -12.50 4.50 -10.88
C ARG A 294 -12.96 3.61 -12.03
N TRP A 295 -14.14 3.86 -12.56
CA TRP A 295 -14.63 3.11 -13.71
C TRP A 295 -13.74 3.31 -14.94
N ALA A 296 -13.32 4.54 -15.20
CA ALA A 296 -12.38 4.86 -16.27
C ALA A 296 -11.02 4.16 -16.08
N ILE A 297 -10.47 4.18 -14.85
CA ILE A 297 -9.25 3.45 -14.51
C ILE A 297 -9.42 1.94 -14.75
N TRP A 298 -10.55 1.35 -14.38
CA TRP A 298 -10.81 -0.08 -14.59
C TRP A 298 -10.94 -0.42 -16.07
N GLN A 299 -11.61 0.40 -16.87
CA GLN A 299 -11.68 0.22 -18.32
C GLN A 299 -10.29 0.27 -18.96
N GLN A 300 -9.48 1.24 -18.59
CA GLN A 300 -8.12 1.38 -19.12
C GLN A 300 -7.22 0.22 -18.66
N SER A 301 -7.29 -0.19 -17.39
CA SER A 301 -6.58 -1.36 -16.88
C SER A 301 -6.99 -2.65 -17.60
N TRP A 302 -8.27 -2.80 -17.91
CA TRP A 302 -8.79 -3.94 -18.68
C TRP A 302 -8.24 -3.96 -20.11
N GLN A 303 -8.15 -2.81 -20.77
CA GLN A 303 -7.55 -2.71 -22.11
C GLN A 303 -6.05 -3.03 -22.09
N LEU A 304 -5.31 -2.56 -21.10
CA LEU A 304 -3.90 -2.93 -20.92
C LEU A 304 -3.75 -4.43 -20.71
N PHE A 305 -4.63 -5.06 -19.94
CA PHE A 305 -4.66 -6.51 -19.78
C PHE A 305 -4.93 -7.24 -21.11
N LEU A 306 -5.89 -6.79 -21.91
CA LEU A 306 -6.20 -7.41 -23.21
C LEU A 306 -5.02 -7.36 -24.20
N GLN A 307 -4.19 -6.31 -24.11
CA GLN A 307 -2.97 -6.19 -24.91
C GLN A 307 -1.86 -7.11 -24.42
N HIS A 308 -1.80 -7.39 -23.10
CA HIS A 308 -0.75 -8.19 -22.46
C HIS A 308 -1.33 -9.28 -21.55
N PRO A 309 -2.13 -10.26 -22.06
CA PRO A 309 -2.97 -11.11 -21.21
C PRO A 309 -2.19 -12.11 -20.34
N TRP A 310 -0.99 -12.53 -20.73
CA TRP A 310 -0.26 -13.59 -20.04
C TRP A 310 0.60 -13.10 -18.89
N LEU A 311 1.41 -12.09 -19.11
CA LEU A 311 2.36 -11.55 -18.14
C LEU A 311 2.02 -10.10 -17.71
N GLY A 312 0.97 -9.50 -18.25
CA GLY A 312 0.64 -8.09 -18.00
C GLY A 312 1.66 -7.13 -18.60
N VAL A 313 1.61 -5.89 -18.17
CA VAL A 313 2.53 -4.82 -18.63
C VAL A 313 3.84 -4.75 -17.83
N GLY A 314 4.01 -5.60 -16.84
CA GLY A 314 5.12 -5.60 -15.88
C GLY A 314 4.75 -4.98 -14.54
N ALA A 315 5.26 -5.58 -13.46
CA ALA A 315 5.02 -5.12 -12.09
C ALA A 315 5.57 -3.69 -11.90
N GLY A 316 4.72 -2.78 -11.38
CA GLY A 316 5.06 -1.37 -11.17
C GLY A 316 5.09 -0.50 -12.44
N ASN A 317 4.70 -1.03 -13.62
CA ASN A 317 4.79 -0.32 -14.90
C ASN A 317 3.46 0.28 -15.38
N ILE A 318 2.36 0.08 -14.63
CA ILE A 318 1.02 0.51 -15.05
C ILE A 318 0.96 2.03 -15.28
N ARG A 319 1.68 2.84 -14.51
CA ARG A 319 1.68 4.30 -14.63
C ARG A 319 2.26 4.75 -15.96
N TRP A 320 3.40 4.22 -16.37
CA TRP A 320 4.00 4.52 -17.67
C TRP A 320 3.12 4.03 -18.82
N GLN A 321 2.57 2.82 -18.72
CA GLN A 321 1.68 2.27 -19.74
C GLN A 321 0.36 3.04 -19.85
N SER A 322 -0.18 3.53 -18.74
CA SER A 322 -1.36 4.39 -18.75
C SER A 322 -1.08 5.74 -19.42
N PHE A 323 0.13 6.28 -19.27
CA PHE A 323 0.56 7.48 -19.99
C PHE A 323 0.67 7.24 -21.50
N LEU A 324 1.33 6.16 -21.92
CA LEU A 324 1.42 5.82 -23.35
C LEU A 324 0.05 5.54 -23.98
N ALA A 325 -0.87 4.98 -23.22
CA ALA A 325 -2.23 4.68 -23.63
C ALA A 325 -3.10 5.93 -23.91
N LEU A 326 -2.68 7.11 -23.46
CA LEU A 326 -3.36 8.38 -23.81
C LEU A 326 -3.44 8.61 -25.31
N ASN A 327 -2.52 8.05 -26.09
CA ASN A 327 -2.55 8.13 -27.56
C ASN A 327 -3.51 7.12 -28.22
N SER A 328 -4.15 6.24 -27.46
CA SER A 328 -5.07 5.24 -28.00
C SER A 328 -6.47 5.84 -28.20
N PRO A 329 -7.08 5.71 -29.38
CA PRO A 329 -8.43 6.23 -29.65
C PRO A 329 -9.50 5.66 -28.69
N THR A 330 -9.29 4.42 -28.20
CA THR A 330 -10.20 3.75 -27.28
C THR A 330 -10.01 4.14 -25.83
N LEU A 331 -8.84 4.70 -25.44
CA LEU A 331 -8.45 5.01 -24.08
C LEU A 331 -8.30 6.51 -23.81
N SER A 332 -8.11 7.33 -24.86
CA SER A 332 -7.95 8.79 -24.79
C SER A 332 -9.17 9.52 -24.19
N SER A 333 -10.34 8.88 -24.17
CA SER A 333 -11.55 9.46 -23.58
C SER A 333 -11.47 9.70 -22.07
N THR A 334 -10.50 9.07 -21.37
CA THR A 334 -10.35 9.21 -19.92
C THR A 334 -9.30 10.23 -19.51
N GLY A 335 -8.25 10.46 -20.32
CA GLY A 335 -7.16 11.41 -20.05
C GLY A 335 -6.38 11.13 -18.76
N LEU A 336 -6.51 9.92 -18.19
CA LEU A 336 -5.99 9.61 -16.85
C LEU A 336 -4.69 8.83 -16.90
N VAL A 337 -3.68 9.37 -16.22
CA VAL A 337 -2.47 8.65 -15.83
C VAL A 337 -2.61 8.22 -14.38
N PHE A 338 -2.51 6.92 -14.11
CA PHE A 338 -2.74 6.35 -12.78
C PHE A 338 -1.68 5.30 -12.43
N GLU A 339 -1.44 5.14 -11.15
CA GLU A 339 -0.47 4.19 -10.59
C GLU A 339 -1.12 2.91 -10.09
N HIS A 340 -2.37 3.01 -9.64
CA HIS A 340 -3.10 1.90 -9.06
C HIS A 340 -4.52 1.80 -9.62
N ALA A 341 -4.96 0.57 -9.90
CA ALA A 341 -6.32 0.29 -10.36
C ALA A 341 -7.38 0.36 -9.24
N HIS A 342 -7.00 0.60 -7.98
CA HIS A 342 -7.90 0.59 -6.81
C HIS A 342 -8.75 -0.68 -6.68
N ASN A 343 -8.24 -1.80 -7.19
CA ASN A 343 -8.82 -3.13 -7.07
C ASN A 343 -7.74 -4.18 -7.29
N LEU A 344 -7.55 -5.05 -6.30
CA LEU A 344 -6.48 -6.04 -6.29
C LEU A 344 -6.45 -6.92 -7.54
N PHE A 345 -7.61 -7.44 -7.97
CA PHE A 345 -7.67 -8.36 -9.10
C PHE A 345 -7.43 -7.65 -10.45
N ILE A 346 -7.99 -6.45 -10.61
CA ILE A 346 -7.80 -5.64 -11.81
C ILE A 346 -6.33 -5.21 -11.93
N GLN A 347 -5.71 -4.80 -10.81
CA GLN A 347 -4.29 -4.48 -10.77
C GLN A 347 -3.43 -5.68 -11.17
N GLN A 348 -3.69 -6.85 -10.58
CA GLN A 348 -2.96 -8.07 -10.92
C GLN A 348 -3.12 -8.46 -12.40
N MET A 349 -4.33 -8.31 -12.97
CA MET A 349 -4.55 -8.57 -14.40
C MET A 349 -3.71 -7.64 -15.27
N ALA A 350 -3.74 -6.34 -14.99
CA ALA A 350 -3.03 -5.36 -15.79
C ALA A 350 -1.49 -5.52 -15.69
N GLU A 351 -0.95 -5.69 -14.48
CA GLU A 351 0.50 -5.74 -14.25
C GLU A 351 1.12 -7.13 -14.39
N LEU A 352 0.41 -8.19 -13.96
CA LEU A 352 0.96 -9.54 -13.84
C LEU A 352 0.28 -10.57 -14.78
N GLY A 353 -0.70 -10.12 -15.56
CA GLY A 353 -1.48 -10.99 -16.45
C GLY A 353 -2.46 -11.90 -15.72
N ILE A 354 -3.11 -12.79 -16.47
CA ILE A 354 -4.23 -13.61 -15.97
C ILE A 354 -3.83 -14.64 -14.90
N ILE A 355 -2.57 -15.07 -14.90
CA ILE A 355 -2.10 -16.13 -13.99
C ILE A 355 -2.16 -15.66 -12.54
N ALA A 356 -1.80 -14.40 -12.25
CA ALA A 356 -1.74 -13.87 -10.90
C ALA A 356 -3.11 -13.82 -10.19
N PRO A 357 -4.17 -13.22 -10.77
CA PRO A 357 -5.48 -13.20 -10.14
C PRO A 357 -6.10 -14.60 -10.01
N ILE A 358 -5.85 -15.51 -10.96
CA ILE A 358 -6.29 -16.92 -10.86
C ILE A 358 -5.61 -17.60 -9.67
N LEU A 359 -4.29 -17.47 -9.51
CA LEU A 359 -3.56 -18.01 -8.36
C LEU A 359 -4.09 -17.43 -7.04
N THR A 360 -4.33 -16.12 -7.00
CA THR A 360 -4.89 -15.42 -5.83
C THR A 360 -6.29 -15.95 -5.51
N ALA A 361 -7.18 -16.05 -6.51
CA ALA A 361 -8.53 -16.56 -6.31
C ALA A 361 -8.55 -18.03 -5.83
N ILE A 362 -7.71 -18.89 -6.42
CA ILE A 362 -7.58 -20.29 -6.01
C ILE A 362 -7.03 -20.40 -4.58
N ALA A 363 -6.03 -19.60 -4.22
CA ALA A 363 -5.45 -19.60 -2.87
C ALA A 363 -6.48 -19.16 -1.84
N LEU A 364 -7.21 -18.06 -2.09
CA LEU A 364 -8.29 -17.56 -1.23
C LEU A 364 -9.43 -18.58 -1.11
N TRP A 365 -9.90 -19.13 -2.23
CA TRP A 365 -10.97 -20.13 -2.23
C TRP A 365 -10.60 -21.38 -1.44
N LYS A 366 -9.39 -21.93 -1.66
CA LYS A 366 -8.90 -23.10 -0.91
C LYS A 366 -8.76 -22.81 0.58
N TRP A 367 -8.23 -21.62 0.92
CA TRP A 367 -8.08 -21.20 2.31
C TRP A 367 -9.44 -21.04 3.00
N ILE A 368 -10.40 -20.33 2.39
CA ILE A 368 -11.76 -20.13 2.91
C ILE A 368 -12.47 -21.48 3.08
N ARG A 369 -12.44 -22.34 2.04
CA ARG A 369 -13.06 -23.66 2.09
C ARG A 369 -12.50 -24.53 3.23
N ASN A 370 -11.18 -24.58 3.38
CA ASN A 370 -10.51 -25.38 4.40
C ASN A 370 -10.74 -24.82 5.79
N TRP A 371 -10.73 -23.49 5.91
CA TRP A 371 -11.02 -22.78 7.14
C TRP A 371 -12.46 -23.05 7.57
N TRP A 372 -13.43 -22.90 6.66
CA TRP A 372 -14.84 -23.15 6.91
C TRP A 372 -15.12 -24.61 7.32
N ALA A 373 -14.52 -25.57 6.65
CA ALA A 373 -14.70 -26.99 6.93
C ALA A 373 -14.20 -27.43 8.33
N LYS A 374 -13.24 -26.70 8.89
CA LYS A 374 -12.63 -26.97 10.20
C LYS A 374 -12.93 -25.87 11.22
N LEU A 375 -13.88 -25.00 10.92
CA LEU A 375 -14.17 -23.82 11.72
C LEU A 375 -14.82 -24.23 13.05
N ASN A 376 -14.16 -23.86 14.14
CA ASN A 376 -14.81 -23.71 15.43
C ASN A 376 -15.40 -22.30 15.46
N PHE A 377 -16.72 -22.16 15.56
CA PHE A 377 -17.39 -20.85 15.57
C PHE A 377 -17.19 -20.12 16.91
N ASN A 378 -15.92 -20.09 17.38
CA ASN A 378 -15.52 -19.38 18.59
C ASN A 378 -15.24 -17.90 18.29
N LEU A 379 -15.08 -17.11 19.35
CA LEU A 379 -14.88 -15.67 19.27
C LEU A 379 -13.61 -15.28 18.49
N GLU A 380 -12.53 -16.07 18.64
CA GLU A 380 -11.24 -15.86 17.99
C GLU A 380 -11.35 -15.98 16.46
N SER A 381 -12.08 -16.99 16.01
CA SER A 381 -12.32 -17.21 14.58
C SER A 381 -13.17 -16.10 13.97
N GLY A 382 -14.17 -15.63 14.71
CA GLY A 382 -14.98 -14.49 14.27
C GLY A 382 -14.22 -13.18 14.23
N TRP A 383 -13.37 -12.93 15.23
CA TRP A 383 -12.46 -11.78 15.22
C TRP A 383 -11.51 -11.82 14.01
N LEU A 384 -10.87 -12.97 13.78
CA LEU A 384 -9.93 -13.15 12.68
C LEU A 384 -10.57 -12.88 11.31
N ILE A 385 -11.74 -13.48 11.05
CA ILE A 385 -12.41 -13.31 9.76
C ILE A 385 -12.95 -11.88 9.59
N SER A 386 -13.32 -11.21 10.68
CA SER A 386 -13.73 -9.81 10.64
C SER A 386 -12.58 -8.89 10.20
N LEU A 387 -11.36 -9.09 10.72
CA LEU A 387 -10.19 -8.35 10.27
C LEU A 387 -9.86 -8.62 8.81
N LEU A 388 -9.86 -9.90 8.39
CA LEU A 388 -9.63 -10.28 6.99
C LEU A 388 -10.70 -9.74 6.04
N ALA A 389 -11.97 -9.69 6.46
CA ALA A 389 -13.06 -9.11 5.67
C ALA A 389 -12.88 -7.59 5.48
N ILE A 390 -12.51 -6.87 6.55
CA ILE A 390 -12.22 -5.43 6.49
C ILE A 390 -11.10 -5.15 5.50
N ILE A 391 -9.97 -5.88 5.60
CA ILE A 391 -8.84 -5.73 4.67
C ILE A 391 -9.22 -6.17 3.26
N GLY A 392 -9.99 -7.25 3.12
CA GLY A 392 -10.47 -7.75 1.82
C GLY A 392 -11.35 -6.73 1.09
N ILE A 393 -12.32 -6.13 1.79
CA ILE A 393 -13.15 -5.03 1.23
C ILE A 393 -12.25 -3.86 0.81
N HIS A 394 -11.29 -3.49 1.65
CA HIS A 394 -10.35 -2.41 1.33
C HIS A 394 -9.55 -2.73 0.06
N SER A 395 -9.05 -3.96 -0.08
CA SER A 395 -8.26 -4.40 -1.25
C SER A 395 -9.07 -4.46 -2.56
N LEU A 396 -10.39 -4.50 -2.48
CA LEU A 396 -11.27 -4.40 -3.66
C LEU A 396 -11.61 -2.95 -4.04
N LEU A 397 -11.33 -1.98 -3.17
CA LEU A 397 -11.67 -0.57 -3.34
C LEU A 397 -10.45 0.35 -3.37
N GLU A 398 -9.29 -0.14 -2.93
CA GLU A 398 -8.01 0.56 -2.80
C GLU A 398 -6.85 -0.45 -2.96
N TYR A 399 -5.62 -0.05 -2.59
CA TYR A 399 -4.42 -0.86 -2.75
C TYR A 399 -3.63 -1.06 -1.43
N PRO A 400 -4.27 -1.48 -0.31
CA PRO A 400 -3.58 -1.55 0.99
C PRO A 400 -2.41 -2.55 1.00
N LEU A 401 -2.46 -3.60 0.18
CA LEU A 401 -1.43 -4.63 0.15
C LEU A 401 -0.12 -4.20 -0.53
N TRP A 402 -0.07 -2.98 -1.10
CA TRP A 402 1.16 -2.33 -1.56
C TRP A 402 1.99 -1.75 -0.40
N TYR A 403 1.42 -1.65 0.81
CA TYR A 403 2.08 -1.14 2.00
C TYR A 403 2.51 -2.28 2.92
N ALA A 404 3.79 -2.29 3.35
CA ALA A 404 4.38 -3.35 4.17
C ALA A 404 3.58 -3.61 5.45
N TYR A 405 3.02 -2.58 6.09
CA TYR A 405 2.24 -2.73 7.32
C TYR A 405 0.90 -3.45 7.09
N PHE A 406 0.14 -3.17 6.02
CA PHE A 406 -1.08 -3.92 5.72
C PHE A 406 -0.78 -5.32 5.16
N LEU A 407 0.22 -5.44 4.29
CA LEU A 407 0.64 -6.73 3.74
C LEU A 407 1.09 -7.66 4.87
N GLY A 408 1.90 -7.14 5.81
CA GLY A 408 2.39 -7.91 6.95
C GLY A 408 1.26 -8.38 7.87
N ILE A 409 0.33 -7.48 8.24
CA ILE A 409 -0.87 -7.82 9.01
C ILE A 409 -1.68 -8.90 8.28
N THR A 410 -1.95 -8.71 6.99
CA THR A 410 -2.76 -9.63 6.18
C THR A 410 -2.12 -11.01 6.10
N ALA A 411 -0.84 -11.08 5.77
CA ALA A 411 -0.10 -12.34 5.67
C ALA A 411 -0.08 -13.08 7.01
N PHE A 412 0.13 -12.36 8.12
CA PHE A 412 0.10 -12.93 9.45
C PHE A 412 -1.28 -13.47 9.81
N LEU A 413 -2.36 -12.75 9.53
CA LEU A 413 -3.74 -13.17 9.78
C LEU A 413 -4.11 -14.42 8.95
N PHE A 414 -3.72 -14.50 7.67
CA PHE A 414 -3.92 -15.71 6.87
C PHE A 414 -3.18 -16.90 7.46
N GLY A 415 -1.94 -16.74 7.91
CA GLY A 415 -1.20 -17.78 8.61
C GLY A 415 -1.84 -18.18 9.94
N LEU A 416 -2.36 -17.22 10.70
CA LEU A 416 -3.07 -17.46 11.96
C LEU A 416 -4.35 -18.30 11.74
N GLY A 417 -5.08 -18.04 10.64
CA GLY A 417 -6.26 -18.81 10.23
C GLY A 417 -5.95 -20.14 9.53
N GLU A 418 -4.68 -20.42 9.18
CA GLU A 418 -4.33 -21.61 8.41
C GLU A 418 -4.68 -22.91 9.14
N GLN A 419 -5.40 -23.78 8.45
CA GLN A 419 -5.82 -25.09 8.93
C GLN A 419 -5.08 -26.25 8.23
N ASN A 420 -4.45 -25.97 7.07
CA ASN A 420 -3.76 -26.96 6.26
C ASN A 420 -2.32 -26.50 6.00
N TYR A 421 -1.39 -27.12 6.68
CA TYR A 421 0.05 -26.89 6.48
C TYR A 421 0.74 -28.18 6.02
N THR A 422 1.83 -28.01 5.29
CA THR A 422 2.71 -29.13 4.93
C THR A 422 3.82 -29.20 5.97
N GLN A 423 4.01 -30.38 6.55
CA GLN A 423 5.06 -30.61 7.53
C GLN A 423 6.28 -31.19 6.82
N PHE A 424 7.41 -30.54 7.02
CA PHE A 424 8.70 -31.01 6.54
C PHE A 424 9.53 -31.50 7.72
N LYS A 425 10.02 -32.74 7.65
CA LYS A 425 11.07 -33.24 8.54
C LYS A 425 12.40 -32.99 7.82
N ILE A 426 13.14 -31.99 8.22
CA ILE A 426 14.47 -31.77 7.66
C ILE A 426 15.41 -32.77 8.30
N GLY A 427 15.84 -33.78 7.51
CA GLY A 427 16.85 -34.75 7.91
C GLY A 427 18.27 -34.16 8.02
N ALA A 428 18.48 -32.93 7.48
CA ALA A 428 19.72 -32.18 7.62
C ALA A 428 19.87 -31.69 9.07
N ARG A 429 21.13 -31.59 9.53
CA ARG A 429 21.44 -31.08 10.87
C ARG A 429 20.88 -29.68 11.05
N PRO A 430 19.89 -29.44 11.94
CA PRO A 430 19.27 -28.11 12.12
C PRO A 430 20.31 -27.01 12.43
N SER A 431 21.47 -27.40 12.97
CA SER A 431 22.58 -26.50 13.26
C SER A 431 23.17 -25.79 12.03
N LEU A 432 23.02 -26.36 10.82
CA LEU A 432 23.50 -25.74 9.56
C LEU A 432 22.57 -24.64 9.06
N LEU A 433 21.30 -24.64 9.46
CA LEU A 433 20.30 -23.64 9.04
C LEU A 433 20.41 -22.33 9.84
N ARG A 434 20.92 -22.39 11.08
CA ARG A 434 21.08 -21.19 11.92
C ARG A 434 21.99 -20.13 11.30
N PRO A 435 23.19 -20.46 10.79
CA PRO A 435 24.04 -19.47 10.13
C PRO A 435 23.35 -18.84 8.91
N LEU A 436 22.61 -19.63 8.12
CA LEU A 436 21.87 -19.12 6.97
C LEU A 436 20.80 -18.11 7.40
N VAL A 437 20.00 -18.43 8.42
CA VAL A 437 19.01 -17.50 8.98
C VAL A 437 19.67 -16.25 9.51
N LEU A 438 20.79 -16.37 10.23
CA LEU A 438 21.52 -15.22 10.74
C LEU A 438 22.03 -14.33 9.60
N ILE A 439 22.56 -14.91 8.52
CA ILE A 439 22.98 -14.16 7.33
C ILE A 439 21.78 -13.43 6.71
N LEU A 440 20.62 -14.08 6.57
CA LEU A 440 19.43 -13.45 6.02
C LEU A 440 18.90 -12.31 6.91
N LEU A 441 18.93 -12.50 8.24
CA LEU A 441 18.54 -11.44 9.18
C LEU A 441 19.51 -10.25 9.12
N LEU A 442 20.83 -10.50 9.06
CA LEU A 442 21.84 -9.46 8.91
C LEU A 442 21.68 -8.73 7.56
N ALA A 443 21.44 -9.46 6.46
CA ALA A 443 21.17 -8.86 5.17
C ALA A 443 19.91 -7.99 5.20
N GLY A 444 18.86 -8.44 5.88
CA GLY A 444 17.64 -7.65 6.13
C GLY A 444 17.93 -6.38 6.92
N CYS A 445 18.72 -6.46 7.99
CA CYS A 445 19.13 -5.29 8.79
C CYS A 445 19.95 -4.30 7.94
N ILE A 446 20.90 -4.78 7.16
CA ILE A 446 21.73 -3.94 6.27
C ILE A 446 20.83 -3.25 5.24
N ASN A 447 19.92 -3.98 4.60
CA ASN A 447 19.00 -3.42 3.61
C ASN A 447 18.08 -2.35 4.23
N LEU A 448 17.44 -2.63 5.37
CA LEU A 448 16.58 -1.65 6.06
C LEU A 448 17.37 -0.42 6.51
N THR A 449 18.60 -0.58 6.97
CA THR A 449 19.47 0.55 7.33
C THR A 449 19.84 1.38 6.09
N SER A 450 20.18 0.72 4.97
CA SER A 450 20.50 1.40 3.71
C SER A 450 19.29 2.16 3.17
N MET A 451 18.08 1.60 3.27
CA MET A 451 16.85 2.27 2.86
C MET A 451 16.55 3.49 3.73
N LEU A 452 16.76 3.41 5.05
CA LEU A 452 16.58 4.56 5.94
C LEU A 452 17.55 5.70 5.59
N VAL A 453 18.83 5.39 5.41
CA VAL A 453 19.85 6.37 5.01
C VAL A 453 19.50 6.98 3.64
N ALA A 454 19.07 6.14 2.70
CA ALA A 454 18.64 6.58 1.38
C ALA A 454 17.44 7.54 1.46
N ASN A 455 16.42 7.22 2.26
CA ASN A 455 15.26 8.07 2.42
C ASN A 455 15.63 9.45 3.00
N ILE A 456 16.48 9.49 4.02
CA ILE A 456 16.97 10.76 4.60
C ILE A 456 17.69 11.61 3.54
N LYS A 457 18.48 10.98 2.65
CA LYS A 457 19.13 11.68 1.53
C LYS A 457 18.12 12.17 0.51
N ILE A 458 17.12 11.36 0.14
CA ILE A 458 16.04 11.70 -0.78
C ILE A 458 15.22 12.89 -0.25
N GLU A 459 14.79 12.84 1.01
CA GLU A 459 14.04 13.95 1.66
C GLU A 459 14.83 15.27 1.65
N ARG A 460 16.13 15.19 1.94
CA ARG A 460 17.02 16.39 1.92
C ARG A 460 16.98 17.11 0.60
N TRP A 461 16.97 16.38 -0.51
CA TRP A 461 17.11 16.92 -1.85
C TRP A 461 15.80 17.15 -2.61
N MET A 462 14.68 16.73 -2.05
CA MET A 462 13.36 16.83 -2.70
C MET A 462 13.06 18.26 -3.18
N PHE A 463 12.99 19.21 -2.27
CA PHE A 463 12.65 20.60 -2.61
C PHE A 463 13.78 21.35 -3.35
N PRO A 464 15.05 21.25 -2.94
CA PRO A 464 16.12 21.90 -3.67
C PRO A 464 16.24 21.46 -5.14
N SER A 465 15.98 20.18 -5.46
CA SER A 465 16.05 19.68 -6.83
C SER A 465 14.90 20.17 -7.71
N ILE A 466 13.67 20.21 -7.17
CA ILE A 466 12.49 20.68 -7.91
C ILE A 466 12.57 22.20 -8.15
N ASN A 467 13.05 22.97 -7.17
CA ASN A 467 13.12 24.41 -7.25
C ASN A 467 14.37 24.95 -8.00
N ASN A 468 15.21 24.06 -8.55
CA ASN A 468 16.48 24.41 -9.20
C ASN A 468 17.36 25.35 -8.35
N SER A 469 17.34 25.17 -7.02
CA SER A 469 17.96 26.08 -6.05
C SER A 469 19.31 25.58 -5.50
N LEU A 470 19.91 24.57 -6.17
CA LEU A 470 21.17 23.96 -5.73
C LEU A 470 22.38 24.86 -5.99
N THR A 471 23.12 25.22 -4.96
CA THR A 471 24.44 25.87 -5.11
C THR A 471 25.47 24.88 -5.69
N ARG A 472 26.60 25.36 -6.17
CA ARG A 472 27.66 24.52 -6.75
C ARG A 472 28.21 23.47 -5.79
N GLU A 473 28.32 23.80 -4.50
CA GLU A 473 28.72 22.86 -3.44
C GLU A 473 27.65 21.80 -3.20
N GLN A 474 26.39 22.24 -3.13
CA GLN A 474 25.24 21.35 -2.99
C GLN A 474 25.09 20.38 -4.17
N GLN A 475 25.38 20.82 -5.41
CA GLN A 475 25.36 19.94 -6.59
C GLN A 475 26.35 18.77 -6.47
N THR A 476 27.55 19.02 -5.92
CA THR A 476 28.54 17.96 -5.69
C THR A 476 28.04 16.95 -4.65
N GLN A 477 27.51 17.44 -3.52
CA GLN A 477 26.95 16.58 -2.48
C GLN A 477 25.72 15.82 -2.97
N PHE A 478 24.83 16.46 -3.70
CA PHE A 478 23.64 15.88 -4.30
C PHE A 478 24.00 14.72 -5.24
N THR A 479 24.97 14.95 -6.13
CA THR A 479 25.46 13.92 -7.05
C THR A 479 26.08 12.73 -6.30
N SER A 480 26.88 12.99 -5.26
CA SER A 480 27.45 11.96 -4.41
C SER A 480 26.37 11.14 -3.69
N ASP A 481 25.36 11.81 -3.13
CA ASP A 481 24.23 11.17 -2.44
C ASP A 481 23.40 10.30 -3.41
N TYR A 482 23.14 10.79 -4.64
CA TYR A 482 22.47 10.00 -5.67
C TYR A 482 23.22 8.72 -6.01
N TYR A 483 24.54 8.79 -6.29
CA TYR A 483 25.32 7.60 -6.60
C TYR A 483 25.42 6.64 -5.42
N TRP A 484 25.43 7.15 -4.20
CA TRP A 484 25.38 6.29 -3.02
C TRP A 484 24.05 5.51 -2.98
N VAL A 485 22.90 6.19 -3.14
CA VAL A 485 21.59 5.53 -3.14
C VAL A 485 21.48 4.53 -4.29
N LYS A 486 21.92 4.91 -5.49
CA LYS A 486 21.90 4.06 -6.69
C LYS A 486 22.65 2.74 -6.49
N ASN A 487 23.80 2.78 -5.83
CA ASN A 487 24.68 1.61 -5.71
C ASN A 487 24.41 0.76 -4.46
N PHE A 488 23.85 1.33 -3.41
CA PHE A 488 23.76 0.69 -2.10
C PHE A 488 22.36 0.55 -1.52
N SER A 489 21.30 0.98 -2.25
CA SER A 489 19.95 0.91 -1.72
C SER A 489 18.93 0.47 -2.79
N LEU A 490 17.88 -0.22 -2.35
CA LEU A 490 16.71 -0.50 -3.18
C LEU A 490 15.84 0.74 -3.46
N MET A 491 16.17 1.89 -2.84
CA MET A 491 15.49 3.18 -3.05
C MET A 491 15.97 3.94 -4.30
N GLN A 492 16.79 3.30 -5.15
CA GLN A 492 17.32 3.91 -6.38
C GLN A 492 16.22 4.54 -7.27
N PRO A 493 15.05 3.92 -7.51
CA PRO A 493 14.03 4.53 -8.39
C PRO A 493 13.52 5.88 -7.88
N TYR A 494 13.41 6.04 -6.56
CA TYR A 494 12.99 7.30 -5.94
C TYR A 494 14.08 8.37 -5.97
N ALA A 495 15.35 7.97 -5.75
CA ALA A 495 16.48 8.88 -5.91
C ALA A 495 16.64 9.34 -7.37
N GLU A 496 16.37 8.46 -8.33
CA GLU A 496 16.42 8.77 -9.76
C GLU A 496 15.35 9.80 -10.15
N PHE A 497 14.15 9.70 -9.59
CA PHE A 497 13.12 10.73 -9.75
C PHE A 497 13.59 12.12 -9.28
N ILE A 498 14.21 12.20 -8.09
CA ILE A 498 14.74 13.45 -7.55
C ILE A 498 15.89 13.97 -8.43
N PHE A 499 16.78 13.08 -8.88
CA PHE A 499 17.91 13.44 -9.73
C PHE A 499 17.46 13.92 -11.12
N ALA A 500 16.49 13.23 -11.72
CA ALA A 500 15.90 13.59 -13.00
C ALA A 500 15.24 14.99 -12.99
N ASN A 501 14.59 15.35 -11.87
CA ASN A 501 14.01 16.70 -11.72
C ASN A 501 15.07 17.82 -11.71
N ALA A 502 16.29 17.54 -11.27
CA ALA A 502 17.39 18.51 -11.28
C ALA A 502 18.15 18.58 -12.63
N ILE A 503 17.84 17.70 -13.59
CA ILE A 503 18.48 17.72 -14.91
C ILE A 503 17.95 18.91 -15.70
N GLU A 504 18.87 19.74 -16.18
CA GLU A 504 18.56 20.77 -17.16
C GLU A 504 18.70 20.20 -18.58
N PRO A 505 17.70 20.38 -19.46
CA PRO A 505 17.79 19.95 -20.84
C PRO A 505 18.91 20.75 -21.57
N SER A 506 19.91 20.03 -22.07
CA SER A 506 21.01 20.59 -22.88
C SER A 506 21.66 19.47 -23.71
N LYS A 507 22.44 19.84 -24.73
CA LYS A 507 23.16 18.91 -25.61
C LYS A 507 24.28 18.13 -24.89
N ASP A 508 24.79 18.64 -23.77
CA ASP A 508 25.87 18.00 -23.02
C ASP A 508 25.41 16.68 -22.38
N ASN A 509 26.10 15.58 -22.67
CA ASN A 509 25.79 14.26 -22.16
C ASN A 509 24.33 13.82 -22.40
N ILE A 510 23.74 14.24 -23.54
CA ILE A 510 22.30 14.11 -23.83
C ILE A 510 21.79 12.68 -23.71
N ASP A 511 22.54 11.67 -24.18
CA ASP A 511 22.12 10.27 -24.11
C ASP A 511 22.04 9.77 -22.66
N LYS A 512 22.97 10.22 -21.78
CA LYS A 512 22.90 9.87 -20.35
C LYS A 512 21.71 10.54 -19.67
N LYS A 513 21.43 11.81 -20.01
CA LYS A 513 20.27 12.54 -19.49
C LYS A 513 18.95 11.87 -19.91
N LEU A 514 18.84 11.52 -21.20
CA LEU A 514 17.68 10.79 -21.72
C LEU A 514 17.47 9.47 -20.99
N THR A 515 18.53 8.66 -20.83
CA THR A 515 18.45 7.38 -20.11
C THR A 515 17.95 7.54 -18.66
N ILE A 516 18.43 8.57 -17.94
CA ILE A 516 18.03 8.81 -16.55
C ILE A 516 16.56 9.25 -16.48
N ILE A 517 16.14 10.19 -17.35
CA ILE A 517 14.76 10.68 -17.35
C ILE A 517 13.80 9.58 -17.80
N GLU A 518 14.13 8.80 -18.83
CA GLU A 518 13.33 7.68 -19.29
C GLU A 518 13.15 6.63 -18.20
N SER A 519 14.23 6.21 -17.53
CA SER A 519 14.17 5.30 -16.39
C SER A 519 13.28 5.85 -15.26
N SER A 520 13.40 7.15 -14.97
CA SER A 520 12.56 7.81 -13.97
C SER A 520 11.08 7.84 -14.36
N LEU A 521 10.76 8.08 -15.65
CA LEU A 521 9.39 8.12 -16.16
C LEU A 521 8.66 6.78 -16.00
N HIS A 522 9.36 5.66 -16.11
CA HIS A 522 8.77 4.33 -15.85
C HIS A 522 8.31 4.17 -14.40
N ASN A 523 9.02 4.79 -13.44
CA ASN A 523 8.68 4.72 -12.01
C ASN A 523 7.72 5.84 -11.60
N THR A 524 7.92 7.06 -12.13
CA THR A 524 7.14 8.24 -11.73
C THR A 524 6.93 9.15 -12.94
N THR A 525 5.83 8.97 -13.64
CA THR A 525 5.43 9.82 -14.77
C THR A 525 4.80 11.11 -14.23
N SER A 526 5.55 12.22 -14.28
CA SER A 526 5.06 13.57 -13.95
C SER A 526 5.16 14.48 -15.16
N PHE A 527 4.31 15.52 -15.24
CA PHE A 527 4.33 16.47 -16.35
C PHE A 527 5.73 17.10 -16.53
N ALA A 528 6.35 17.56 -15.45
CA ALA A 528 7.68 18.18 -15.49
C ALA A 528 8.76 17.25 -16.08
N LEU A 529 8.74 15.96 -15.77
CA LEU A 529 9.67 15.00 -16.36
C LEU A 529 9.35 14.69 -17.82
N VAL A 530 8.07 14.61 -18.18
CA VAL A 530 7.65 14.40 -19.58
C VAL A 530 8.05 15.60 -20.43
N GLU A 531 7.89 16.83 -19.95
CA GLU A 531 8.35 18.05 -20.61
C GLU A 531 9.87 18.03 -20.83
N LYS A 532 10.65 17.71 -19.77
CA LYS A 532 12.11 17.60 -19.88
C LYS A 532 12.55 16.51 -20.86
N TYR A 533 11.82 15.40 -20.92
CA TYR A 533 12.08 14.33 -21.88
C TYR A 533 11.86 14.80 -23.30
N ALA A 534 10.74 15.48 -23.57
CA ALA A 534 10.45 16.09 -24.86
C ALA A 534 11.50 17.14 -25.26
N ALA A 535 11.93 17.99 -24.31
CA ALA A 535 12.96 19.01 -24.52
C ALA A 535 14.33 18.41 -24.87
N LEU A 536 14.74 17.33 -24.20
CA LEU A 536 15.97 16.60 -24.52
C LEU A 536 15.91 15.92 -25.89
N LEU A 537 14.77 15.35 -26.27
CA LEU A 537 14.57 14.79 -27.61
C LEU A 537 14.68 15.90 -28.69
N ALA A 538 14.09 17.06 -28.43
CA ALA A 538 14.23 18.23 -29.32
C ALA A 538 15.68 18.69 -29.44
N ALA A 539 16.42 18.80 -28.32
CA ALA A 539 17.83 19.14 -28.28
C ALA A 539 18.73 18.12 -28.99
N LYS A 540 18.33 16.84 -28.99
CA LYS A 540 19.01 15.76 -29.73
C LYS A 540 18.74 15.80 -31.23
N GLY A 541 17.71 16.51 -31.69
CA GLY A 541 17.26 16.56 -33.08
C GLY A 541 16.22 15.48 -33.44
N ASP A 542 15.71 14.73 -32.47
CA ASP A 542 14.60 13.77 -32.67
C ASP A 542 13.25 14.47 -32.54
N TYR A 543 12.96 15.35 -33.51
CA TYR A 543 11.75 16.18 -33.49
C TYR A 543 10.44 15.37 -33.57
N ARG A 544 10.46 14.25 -34.26
CA ARG A 544 9.27 13.38 -34.35
C ARG A 544 8.90 12.75 -33.02
N GLN A 545 9.88 12.19 -32.31
CA GLN A 545 9.63 11.60 -31.00
C GLN A 545 9.30 12.70 -29.97
N SER A 546 9.98 13.87 -30.03
CA SER A 546 9.65 15.02 -29.20
C SER A 546 8.19 15.45 -29.39
N ALA A 547 7.70 15.58 -30.63
CA ALA A 547 6.31 15.96 -30.93
C ALA A 547 5.30 14.94 -30.36
N LYS A 548 5.58 13.63 -30.45
CA LYS A 548 4.73 12.58 -29.85
C LYS A 548 4.65 12.71 -28.35
N ILE A 549 5.78 12.93 -27.68
CA ILE A 549 5.81 13.10 -26.21
C ILE A 549 5.10 14.38 -25.79
N MET A 550 5.29 15.50 -26.54
CA MET A 550 4.54 16.75 -26.33
C MET A 550 3.01 16.52 -26.42
N LYS A 551 2.56 15.78 -27.44
CA LYS A 551 1.14 15.40 -27.56
C LYS A 551 0.63 14.68 -26.31
N LEU A 552 1.35 13.66 -25.87
CA LEU A 552 0.99 12.91 -24.66
C LEU A 552 0.98 13.78 -23.41
N ALA A 553 1.92 14.72 -23.27
CA ALA A 553 1.95 15.68 -22.18
C ALA A 553 0.72 16.61 -22.20
N ILE A 554 0.31 17.10 -23.38
CA ILE A 554 -0.89 17.92 -23.54
C ILE A 554 -2.16 17.13 -23.21
N LEU A 555 -2.23 15.85 -23.59
CA LEU A 555 -3.35 14.98 -23.25
C LEU A 555 -3.40 14.66 -21.75
N MET A 556 -2.23 14.53 -21.11
CA MET A 556 -2.11 14.31 -19.68
C MET A 556 -2.54 15.52 -18.85
N GLU A 557 -2.15 16.73 -19.27
CA GLU A 557 -2.43 17.98 -18.57
C GLU A 557 -2.77 19.10 -19.57
N PRO A 558 -4.04 19.14 -20.05
CA PRO A 558 -4.45 20.10 -21.09
C PRO A 558 -4.27 21.57 -20.71
N THR A 559 -4.29 21.88 -19.40
CA THR A 559 -4.13 23.25 -18.89
C THR A 559 -2.71 23.80 -19.12
N LEU A 560 -1.72 22.92 -19.27
CA LEU A 560 -0.31 23.28 -19.50
C LEU A 560 0.10 23.24 -20.98
N LYS A 561 -0.88 23.16 -21.89
CA LYS A 561 -0.63 23.09 -23.34
C LYS A 561 0.25 24.26 -23.84
N GLU A 562 -0.11 25.48 -23.47
CA GLU A 562 0.61 26.68 -23.92
C GLU A 562 2.06 26.69 -23.41
N GLU A 563 2.28 26.23 -22.18
CA GLU A 563 3.60 26.13 -21.57
C GLU A 563 4.51 25.19 -22.37
N ILE A 564 4.08 23.99 -22.67
CA ILE A 564 4.88 23.01 -23.40
C ILE A 564 5.15 23.43 -24.85
N LEU A 565 4.19 24.11 -25.51
CA LEU A 565 4.34 24.63 -26.86
C LEU A 565 5.33 25.80 -26.94
N VAL A 566 5.53 26.53 -25.84
CA VAL A 566 6.52 27.63 -25.76
C VAL A 566 7.90 27.10 -25.34
N ILE A 567 7.97 26.28 -24.29
CA ILE A 567 9.23 25.86 -23.67
C ILE A 567 9.98 24.83 -24.52
N VAL A 568 9.34 23.74 -24.93
CA VAL A 568 10.05 22.63 -25.61
C VAL A 568 10.70 23.03 -26.92
N PRO A 569 10.08 23.84 -27.81
CA PRO A 569 10.72 24.28 -29.06
C PRO A 569 11.97 25.14 -28.87
N THR A 570 12.15 25.77 -27.69
CA THR A 570 13.37 26.55 -27.42
C THR A 570 14.64 25.72 -27.38
N TYR A 571 14.51 24.41 -27.12
CA TYR A 571 15.62 23.45 -27.10
C TYR A 571 15.96 22.86 -28.47
N ALA A 572 15.10 23.04 -29.48
CA ALA A 572 15.39 22.69 -30.86
C ALA A 572 16.37 23.69 -31.48
N ASP A 573 17.15 23.26 -32.49
CA ASP A 573 17.97 24.16 -33.29
C ASP A 573 17.10 25.25 -33.94
N GLU A 574 17.60 26.46 -34.04
CA GLU A 574 16.81 27.64 -34.50
C GLU A 574 16.09 27.39 -35.84
N GLY A 575 16.77 26.73 -36.79
CA GLY A 575 16.20 26.39 -38.09
C GLY A 575 15.10 25.32 -38.06
N HIS A 576 14.95 24.54 -36.97
CA HIS A 576 14.03 23.43 -36.87
C HIS A 576 12.88 23.67 -35.88
N ARG A 577 12.83 24.80 -35.20
CA ARG A 577 11.72 25.14 -34.26
C ARG A 577 10.36 25.09 -34.93
N GLN A 578 10.26 25.64 -36.14
CA GLN A 578 9.03 25.66 -36.91
C GLN A 578 8.64 24.25 -37.39
N GLU A 579 9.62 23.41 -37.73
CA GLU A 579 9.40 22.00 -38.06
C GLU A 579 8.80 21.25 -36.88
N LEU A 580 9.34 21.41 -35.67
CA LEU A 580 8.78 20.77 -34.45
C LEU A 580 7.34 21.24 -34.17
N LEU A 581 7.06 22.54 -34.32
CA LEU A 581 5.72 23.09 -34.16
C LEU A 581 4.74 22.55 -35.22
N ASN A 582 5.17 22.34 -36.43
CA ASN A 582 4.36 21.73 -37.50
C ASN A 582 4.09 20.24 -37.20
N LEU A 583 5.09 19.51 -36.72
CA LEU A 583 4.94 18.10 -36.32
C LEU A 583 3.95 17.94 -35.19
N ILE A 584 4.02 18.74 -34.12
CA ILE A 584 3.07 18.66 -33.02
C ILE A 584 1.66 19.05 -33.48
N SER A 585 1.51 20.03 -34.36
CA SER A 585 0.23 20.42 -34.92
C SER A 585 -0.39 19.31 -35.75
N ALA A 586 0.43 18.56 -36.53
CA ALA A 586 -0.03 17.38 -37.26
C ALA A 586 -0.49 16.27 -36.29
N GLU A 587 0.31 15.95 -35.28
CA GLU A 587 -0.02 14.95 -34.24
C GLU A 587 -1.35 15.28 -33.51
N LEU A 588 -1.62 16.54 -33.22
CA LEU A 588 -2.85 17.00 -32.56
C LEU A 588 -4.07 17.00 -33.50
N ASN A 589 -3.86 17.17 -34.81
CA ASN A 589 -4.95 17.16 -35.80
C ASN A 589 -5.34 15.75 -36.25
N ASP A 590 -4.45 14.78 -36.25
CA ASP A 590 -4.76 13.38 -36.58
C ASP A 590 -5.84 12.81 -35.68
N ASP A 591 -5.90 13.22 -34.43
CA ASP A 591 -6.96 12.78 -33.49
C ASP A 591 -8.32 13.36 -33.84
N LYS A 592 -8.42 14.60 -34.34
CA LYS A 592 -9.71 15.18 -34.76
C LYS A 592 -10.33 14.45 -35.94
N LEU A 593 -9.51 13.90 -36.85
CA LEU A 593 -9.96 13.13 -38.00
C LEU A 593 -10.48 11.74 -37.59
N ASN A 594 -9.98 11.16 -36.51
CA ASN A 594 -10.42 9.86 -36.01
C ASN A 594 -11.68 9.92 -35.13
N TYR A 595 -11.94 11.06 -34.47
CA TYR A 595 -13.17 11.28 -33.67
C TYR A 595 -14.44 11.48 -34.52
N HIS A 596 -14.30 11.88 -35.80
CA HIS A 596 -15.43 12.06 -36.70
C HIS A 596 -15.77 10.83 -37.56
N LYS A 597 -15.04 9.72 -37.39
CA LYS A 597 -15.24 8.46 -38.16
C LYS A 597 -15.85 7.31 -37.36
N ASN A 598 -16.07 7.47 -36.06
CA ASN A 598 -16.78 6.53 -35.16
C ASN A 598 -17.98 7.22 -34.55
#